data_b1c200a176bf16e43bd7e977c1399e90
#
_entry.id   b1c200a176bf16e43bd7e977c1399e90
#
_cell.length_a   1.000
_cell.length_b   1.000
_cell.length_c   1.000
_cell.angle_alpha   90.00
_cell.angle_beta   90.00
_cell.angle_gamma   90.00
#
_symmetry.space_group_name_H-M   'P 1'
#
loop_
_entity.id
_entity.type
_entity.pdbx_description
1 polymer ?
#
loop_
_entity_poly.entity_id
_entity_poly.type
_entity_poly.pdbx_seq_one_letter_code
_entity_poly.pdbx_strand_id
1 'polypeptide(L)'
;MLHTMIQKACKKWFSSDECKIKNLISYMISTGELRDAQIEAIKTYLFLKIACDNKPLYELFCNGAFNSLSEEELNSMELSTLTREILLTNKAALALYEYASQKNEKGEQVSVKLTDEIKKNPQNINYETIFKKIFYGVTYSDYLFSLPMGAGKTFLMAAFIYIDLYFAMQNPDDSRFARNFIILAPSGLKTSVIPSLRTIQEFNPAWVLPEPTASEIKRQMIFEVLDENKSAKKSNRTKNPNVQKLALHQPFEDLTGLVAVTNAEKVILDGLVRAEQGELFEESSETKDREANELRYWIGKLPQLSVFIDEVHHATDGDIKLRSVVNRW
;
A
#
# COMPACT_ATOMS: atom_id res chain seq x y z
N MET A 1 6.42 9.65 -12.91
CA MET A 1 7.60 9.04 -13.50
C MET A 1 7.68 7.55 -13.27
N LEU A 2 8.02 6.96 -12.11
CA LEU A 2 7.81 5.51 -11.94
C LEU A 2 6.34 5.12 -12.14
N HIS A 3 5.40 5.92 -11.62
CA HIS A 3 3.97 5.72 -11.85
C HIS A 3 3.58 5.69 -13.33
N THR A 4 4.27 6.45 -14.19
CA THR A 4 3.98 6.47 -15.64
C THR A 4 4.29 5.13 -16.30
N MET A 5 5.38 4.45 -15.87
CA MET A 5 5.71 3.10 -16.35
C MET A 5 4.64 2.10 -15.91
N ILE A 6 4.22 2.15 -14.64
CA ILE A 6 3.13 1.30 -14.12
C ILE A 6 1.83 1.56 -14.90
N GLN A 7 1.47 2.82 -15.13
CA GLN A 7 0.25 3.17 -15.87
C GLN A 7 0.26 2.68 -17.32
N LYS A 8 1.42 2.75 -18.01
CA LYS A 8 1.56 2.22 -19.37
C LYS A 8 1.34 0.70 -19.40
N ALA A 9 1.99 -0.02 -18.48
CA ALA A 9 1.82 -1.47 -18.36
C ALA A 9 0.38 -1.85 -17.99
N CYS A 10 -0.24 -1.11 -17.07
CA CYS A 10 -1.64 -1.28 -16.67
C CYS A 10 -2.59 -1.12 -17.88
N LYS A 11 -2.44 -0.06 -18.68
CA LYS A 11 -3.25 0.17 -19.87
C LYS A 11 -3.09 -0.96 -20.89
N LYS A 12 -1.86 -1.43 -21.11
CA LYS A 12 -1.57 -2.55 -22.01
C LYS A 12 -2.29 -3.83 -21.52
N TRP A 13 -2.21 -4.13 -20.22
CA TRP A 13 -2.87 -5.30 -19.66
C TRP A 13 -4.40 -5.21 -19.78
N PHE A 14 -5.01 -4.06 -19.48
CA PHE A 14 -6.45 -3.88 -19.64
C PHE A 14 -6.94 -4.04 -21.08
N SER A 15 -6.09 -3.76 -22.07
CA SER A 15 -6.40 -3.95 -23.48
C SER A 15 -6.21 -5.41 -23.94
N SER A 16 -5.50 -6.23 -23.20
CA SER A 16 -5.22 -7.62 -23.55
C SER A 16 -6.36 -8.57 -23.15
N ASP A 17 -6.33 -9.79 -23.70
CA ASP A 17 -7.25 -10.87 -23.33
C ASP A 17 -6.96 -11.51 -21.96
N GLU A 18 -5.81 -11.21 -21.39
CA GLU A 18 -5.41 -11.67 -20.06
C GLU A 18 -6.23 -11.01 -18.94
N CYS A 19 -6.73 -9.79 -19.17
CA CYS A 19 -7.54 -9.06 -18.21
C CYS A 19 -8.97 -9.64 -18.13
N LYS A 20 -9.24 -10.45 -17.12
CA LYS A 20 -10.55 -11.09 -16.90
C LYS A 20 -11.55 -10.20 -16.12
N ILE A 21 -11.11 -9.05 -15.63
CA ILE A 21 -11.93 -8.16 -14.78
C ILE A 21 -12.52 -6.96 -15.55
N LYS A 22 -12.47 -6.96 -16.87
CA LYS A 22 -13.01 -5.86 -17.70
C LYS A 22 -14.48 -5.56 -17.38
N ASN A 23 -15.29 -6.61 -17.16
CA ASN A 23 -16.71 -6.46 -16.82
C ASN A 23 -16.93 -5.75 -15.47
N LEU A 24 -16.09 -6.05 -14.46
CA LEU A 24 -16.15 -5.39 -13.16
C LEU A 24 -15.83 -3.90 -13.28
N ILE A 25 -14.80 -3.55 -14.04
CA ILE A 25 -14.46 -2.14 -14.29
C ILE A 25 -15.54 -1.44 -15.11
N SER A 26 -16.09 -2.09 -16.12
CA SER A 26 -17.21 -1.54 -16.91
C SER A 26 -18.44 -1.29 -16.04
N TYR A 27 -18.74 -2.18 -15.11
CA TYR A 27 -19.78 -1.99 -14.12
C TYR A 27 -19.54 -0.75 -13.27
N MET A 28 -18.35 -0.60 -12.65
CA MET A 28 -18.00 0.57 -11.85
C MET A 28 -18.15 1.89 -12.62
N ILE A 29 -17.72 1.91 -13.88
CA ILE A 29 -17.87 3.08 -14.75
C ILE A 29 -19.36 3.37 -15.02
N SER A 30 -20.16 2.33 -15.24
CA SER A 30 -21.59 2.49 -15.56
C SER A 30 -22.43 3.02 -14.39
N THR A 31 -21.99 2.83 -13.14
CA THR A 31 -22.67 3.42 -11.97
C THR A 31 -22.59 4.94 -11.94
N GLY A 32 -21.52 5.53 -12.50
CA GLY A 32 -21.32 6.97 -12.52
C GLY A 32 -20.97 7.60 -11.15
N GLU A 33 -20.79 6.79 -10.12
CA GLU A 33 -20.58 7.24 -8.74
C GLU A 33 -19.13 7.55 -8.40
N LEU A 34 -18.19 6.87 -9.08
CA LEU A 34 -16.76 7.07 -8.88
C LEU A 34 -16.20 8.08 -9.87
N ARG A 35 -15.29 8.92 -9.42
CA ARG A 35 -14.56 9.87 -10.27
C ARG A 35 -13.51 9.16 -11.11
N ASP A 36 -13.13 9.72 -12.26
CA ASP A 36 -12.12 9.15 -13.16
C ASP A 36 -10.81 8.81 -12.45
N ALA A 37 -10.32 9.71 -11.58
CA ALA A 37 -9.10 9.45 -10.80
C ALA A 37 -9.21 8.25 -9.85
N GLN A 38 -10.39 7.99 -9.29
CA GLN A 38 -10.66 6.82 -8.45
C GLN A 38 -10.73 5.55 -9.29
N ILE A 39 -11.38 5.59 -10.45
CA ILE A 39 -11.42 4.46 -11.40
C ILE A 39 -10.00 4.10 -11.87
N GLU A 40 -9.18 5.08 -12.23
CA GLU A 40 -7.79 4.83 -12.64
C GLU A 40 -6.93 4.27 -11.49
N ALA A 41 -7.15 4.74 -10.26
CA ALA A 41 -6.51 4.17 -9.07
C ALA A 41 -6.94 2.71 -8.84
N ILE A 42 -8.23 2.39 -8.96
CA ILE A 42 -8.75 1.02 -8.83
C ILE A 42 -8.19 0.11 -9.93
N LYS A 43 -8.14 0.57 -11.17
CA LYS A 43 -7.50 -0.18 -12.27
C LYS A 43 -6.03 -0.49 -11.94
N THR A 44 -5.28 0.50 -11.50
CA THR A 44 -3.87 0.32 -11.14
C THR A 44 -3.72 -0.66 -9.97
N TYR A 45 -4.55 -0.54 -8.94
CA TYR A 45 -4.58 -1.45 -7.81
C TYR A 45 -4.82 -2.90 -8.23
N LEU A 46 -5.85 -3.14 -9.01
CA LEU A 46 -6.20 -4.47 -9.51
C LEU A 46 -5.13 -5.04 -10.46
N PHE A 47 -4.52 -4.20 -11.29
CA PHE A 47 -3.38 -4.60 -12.11
C PHE A 47 -2.21 -5.10 -11.26
N LEU A 48 -1.83 -4.35 -10.22
CA LEU A 48 -0.75 -4.73 -9.32
C LEU A 48 -1.07 -6.00 -8.53
N LYS A 49 -2.32 -6.16 -8.12
CA LYS A 49 -2.78 -7.37 -7.40
C LYS A 49 -2.85 -8.60 -8.30
N ILE A 50 -3.43 -8.48 -9.49
CA ILE A 50 -3.76 -9.62 -10.35
C ILE A 50 -2.64 -9.93 -11.34
N ALA A 51 -2.24 -8.95 -12.17
CA ALA A 51 -1.25 -9.17 -13.21
C ALA A 51 0.19 -9.21 -12.67
N CYS A 52 0.46 -8.47 -11.58
CA CYS A 52 1.76 -8.39 -10.95
C CYS A 52 1.87 -9.26 -9.68
N ASP A 53 0.87 -10.12 -9.43
CA ASP A 53 0.87 -11.10 -8.34
C ASP A 53 1.07 -10.48 -6.94
N ASN A 54 0.65 -9.23 -6.76
CA ASN A 54 0.80 -8.46 -5.52
C ASN A 54 2.23 -8.42 -4.98
N LYS A 55 3.25 -8.44 -5.86
CA LYS A 55 4.67 -8.43 -5.48
C LYS A 55 5.14 -7.03 -5.08
N PRO A 56 6.21 -6.93 -4.26
CA PRO A 56 6.84 -5.65 -3.95
C PRO A 56 7.27 -4.89 -5.20
N LEU A 57 7.07 -3.56 -5.23
CA LEU A 57 7.36 -2.74 -6.42
C LEU A 57 8.82 -2.84 -6.87
N TYR A 58 9.80 -2.91 -5.93
CA TYR A 58 11.20 -3.05 -6.30
C TYR A 58 11.45 -4.35 -7.11
N GLU A 59 10.80 -5.44 -6.72
CA GLU A 59 10.92 -6.73 -7.38
C GLU A 59 10.32 -6.68 -8.79
N LEU A 60 9.15 -6.04 -8.93
CA LEU A 60 8.49 -5.86 -10.23
C LEU A 60 9.35 -5.04 -11.20
N PHE A 61 10.00 -3.96 -10.73
CA PHE A 61 10.93 -3.19 -11.54
C PHE A 61 12.18 -4.01 -11.90
N CYS A 62 12.76 -4.75 -10.95
CA CYS A 62 13.91 -5.60 -11.21
C CYS A 62 13.60 -6.73 -12.21
N ASN A 63 12.38 -7.28 -12.17
CA ASN A 63 11.94 -8.33 -13.09
C ASN A 63 11.43 -7.80 -14.45
N GLY A 64 11.43 -6.47 -14.64
CA GLY A 64 11.05 -5.84 -15.90
C GLY A 64 9.55 -5.85 -16.19
N ALA A 65 8.70 -5.97 -15.16
CA ALA A 65 7.24 -6.01 -15.31
C ALA A 65 6.67 -4.75 -16.01
N PHE A 66 7.39 -3.64 -15.94
CA PHE A 66 6.97 -2.35 -16.49
C PHE A 66 7.84 -1.86 -17.65
N ASN A 67 8.76 -2.69 -18.16
CA ASN A 67 9.61 -2.33 -19.28
C ASN A 67 8.78 -2.19 -20.56
N SER A 68 9.08 -1.18 -21.35
CA SER A 68 8.34 -0.85 -22.57
C SER A 68 9.21 -0.75 -23.81
N LEU A 69 10.52 -0.50 -23.68
CA LEU A 69 11.44 -0.41 -24.81
C LEU A 69 11.66 -1.78 -25.45
N SER A 70 11.47 -1.83 -26.77
CA SER A 70 11.77 -3.02 -27.56
C SER A 70 13.25 -3.11 -27.93
N GLU A 71 13.68 -4.29 -28.37
CA GLU A 71 15.03 -4.51 -28.89
C GLU A 71 15.32 -3.62 -30.11
N GLU A 72 14.33 -3.42 -30.98
CA GLU A 72 14.45 -2.55 -32.16
C GLU A 72 14.70 -1.10 -31.76
N GLU A 73 13.97 -0.60 -30.77
CA GLU A 73 14.16 0.75 -30.23
C GLU A 73 15.56 0.91 -29.60
N LEU A 74 16.02 -0.06 -28.81
CA LEU A 74 17.36 -0.05 -28.23
C LEU A 74 18.46 -0.09 -29.31
N ASN A 75 18.24 -0.83 -30.40
CA ASN A 75 19.17 -0.91 -31.52
C ASN A 75 19.25 0.41 -32.31
N SER A 76 18.19 1.20 -32.32
CA SER A 76 18.15 2.52 -32.97
C SER A 76 18.82 3.64 -32.17
N MET A 77 19.10 3.40 -30.87
CA MET A 77 19.72 4.38 -29.97
C MET A 77 21.24 4.43 -30.12
N GLU A 78 21.82 5.61 -29.91
CA GLU A 78 23.28 5.79 -29.81
C GLU A 78 23.79 5.26 -28.46
N LEU A 79 24.02 3.95 -28.39
CA LEU A 79 24.53 3.23 -27.24
C LEU A 79 25.79 2.44 -27.62
N SER A 80 26.74 2.33 -26.68
CA SER A 80 27.88 1.42 -26.86
C SER A 80 27.39 -0.04 -26.93
N THR A 81 28.17 -0.90 -27.57
CA THR A 81 27.86 -2.33 -27.66
C THR A 81 27.65 -2.94 -26.29
N LEU A 82 28.51 -2.63 -25.33
CA LEU A 82 28.41 -3.11 -23.94
C LEU A 82 27.14 -2.64 -23.25
N THR A 83 26.80 -1.35 -23.38
CA THR A 83 25.57 -0.80 -22.80
C THR A 83 24.33 -1.48 -23.35
N ARG A 84 24.29 -1.65 -24.67
CA ARG A 84 23.16 -2.31 -25.35
C ARG A 84 23.00 -3.77 -24.88
N GLU A 85 24.08 -4.53 -24.79
CA GLU A 85 24.07 -5.89 -24.32
C GLU A 85 23.53 -5.99 -22.87
N ILE A 86 23.99 -5.11 -21.97
CA ILE A 86 23.51 -5.08 -20.59
C ILE A 86 22.02 -4.70 -20.52
N LEU A 87 21.55 -3.72 -21.29
CA LEU A 87 20.14 -3.36 -21.30
C LEU A 87 19.24 -4.45 -21.87
N LEU A 88 19.72 -5.24 -22.82
CA LEU A 88 18.99 -6.39 -23.38
C LEU A 88 18.94 -7.59 -22.44
N THR A 89 19.99 -7.82 -21.65
CA THR A 89 20.11 -9.01 -20.79
C THR A 89 19.68 -8.77 -19.36
N ASN A 90 19.74 -7.52 -18.86
CA ASN A 90 19.41 -7.15 -17.48
C ASN A 90 18.14 -6.30 -17.43
N LYS A 91 17.02 -6.91 -17.05
CA LYS A 91 15.71 -6.23 -16.97
C LYS A 91 15.69 -5.05 -16.01
N ALA A 92 16.42 -5.13 -14.89
CA ALA A 92 16.53 -4.03 -13.93
C ALA A 92 17.32 -2.85 -14.52
N ALA A 93 18.38 -3.13 -15.30
CA ALA A 93 19.13 -2.10 -16.02
C ALA A 93 18.24 -1.37 -17.02
N LEU A 94 17.45 -2.12 -17.80
CA LEU A 94 16.50 -1.53 -18.75
C LEU A 94 15.46 -0.67 -18.04
N ALA A 95 14.86 -1.17 -16.96
CA ALA A 95 13.88 -0.42 -16.16
C ALA A 95 14.45 0.89 -15.63
N LEU A 96 15.68 0.87 -15.11
CA LEU A 96 16.34 2.07 -14.58
C LEU A 96 16.69 3.06 -15.70
N TYR A 97 17.13 2.57 -16.85
CA TYR A 97 17.40 3.38 -18.04
C TYR A 97 16.14 4.05 -18.55
N GLU A 98 15.04 3.30 -18.70
CA GLU A 98 13.72 3.83 -19.08
C GLU A 98 13.26 4.92 -18.11
N TYR A 99 13.36 4.66 -16.80
CA TYR A 99 13.01 5.63 -15.77
C TYR A 99 13.83 6.92 -15.89
N ALA A 100 15.15 6.80 -15.96
CA ALA A 100 16.05 7.96 -16.01
C ALA A 100 15.89 8.79 -17.29
N SER A 101 15.52 8.15 -18.41
CA SER A 101 15.35 8.75 -19.73
C SER A 101 13.98 9.39 -19.92
N GLN A 102 12.99 9.16 -19.04
CA GLN A 102 11.69 9.81 -19.13
C GLN A 102 11.82 11.33 -19.05
N LYS A 103 10.91 12.02 -19.71
CA LYS A 103 10.79 13.49 -19.62
C LYS A 103 9.73 13.86 -18.59
N ASN A 104 10.04 14.86 -17.77
CA ASN A 104 9.08 15.48 -16.84
C ASN A 104 8.11 16.41 -17.62
N GLU A 105 7.17 17.02 -16.91
CA GLU A 105 6.18 17.97 -17.51
C GLU A 105 6.83 19.17 -18.21
N LYS A 106 8.07 19.51 -17.86
CA LYS A 106 8.85 20.59 -18.48
C LYS A 106 9.65 20.13 -19.69
N GLY A 107 9.56 18.83 -20.06
CA GLY A 107 10.32 18.25 -21.16
C GLY A 107 11.77 17.89 -20.84
N GLU A 108 12.21 18.03 -19.57
CA GLU A 108 13.54 17.69 -19.11
C GLU A 108 13.62 16.21 -18.71
N GLN A 109 14.76 15.58 -18.91
CA GLN A 109 14.95 14.20 -18.45
C GLN A 109 14.92 14.11 -16.92
N VAL A 110 14.37 13.02 -16.40
CA VAL A 110 14.27 12.73 -14.95
C VAL A 110 15.65 12.75 -14.30
N SER A 111 16.64 12.13 -14.94
CA SER A 111 18.01 12.15 -14.49
C SER A 111 19.02 11.99 -15.63
N VAL A 112 19.53 13.11 -16.13
CA VAL A 112 20.60 13.10 -17.13
C VAL A 112 21.84 12.39 -16.58
N LYS A 113 22.23 12.68 -15.32
CA LYS A 113 23.40 12.05 -14.67
C LYS A 113 23.30 10.53 -14.63
N LEU A 114 22.14 9.99 -14.27
CA LEU A 114 21.94 8.54 -14.20
C LEU A 114 21.93 7.91 -15.58
N THR A 115 21.28 8.56 -16.56
CA THR A 115 21.30 8.11 -17.95
C THR A 115 22.71 8.07 -18.52
N ASP A 116 23.51 9.10 -18.28
CA ASP A 116 24.90 9.17 -18.72
C ASP A 116 25.78 8.11 -18.04
N GLU A 117 25.56 7.87 -16.73
CA GLU A 117 26.31 6.84 -16.00
C GLU A 117 25.98 5.44 -16.55
N ILE A 118 24.70 5.15 -16.81
CA ILE A 118 24.29 3.88 -17.43
C ILE A 118 24.92 3.73 -18.82
N LYS A 119 25.03 4.81 -19.61
CA LYS A 119 25.65 4.77 -20.95
C LYS A 119 27.16 4.56 -20.90
N LYS A 120 27.86 5.14 -19.91
CA LYS A 120 29.32 5.11 -19.80
C LYS A 120 29.87 3.91 -19.06
N ASN A 121 29.23 3.55 -17.93
CA ASN A 121 29.73 2.57 -16.97
C ASN A 121 28.64 1.58 -16.53
N PRO A 122 27.87 0.95 -17.43
CA PRO A 122 26.70 0.14 -17.07
C PRO A 122 27.06 -1.04 -16.17
N GLN A 123 28.25 -1.61 -16.27
CA GLN A 123 28.72 -2.74 -15.49
C GLN A 123 29.03 -2.39 -14.00
N ASN A 124 29.21 -1.12 -13.68
CA ASN A 124 29.55 -0.66 -12.32
C ASN A 124 28.30 -0.36 -11.47
N ILE A 125 27.10 -0.49 -12.03
CA ILE A 125 25.85 -0.14 -11.37
C ILE A 125 25.19 -1.38 -10.80
N ASN A 126 24.87 -1.35 -9.50
CA ASN A 126 24.02 -2.35 -8.87
C ASN A 126 22.55 -1.92 -8.96
N TYR A 127 21.89 -2.31 -10.05
CA TYR A 127 20.53 -1.89 -10.38
C TYR A 127 19.49 -2.32 -9.35
N GLU A 128 19.59 -3.54 -8.83
CA GLU A 128 18.67 -4.04 -7.79
C GLU A 128 18.79 -3.23 -6.49
N THR A 129 20.01 -2.92 -6.08
CA THR A 129 20.24 -2.12 -4.86
C THR A 129 19.64 -0.71 -5.00
N ILE A 130 19.67 -0.14 -6.20
CA ILE A 130 19.06 1.16 -6.46
C ILE A 130 17.53 1.07 -6.30
N PHE A 131 16.88 0.08 -6.91
CA PHE A 131 15.43 -0.11 -6.74
C PHE A 131 15.06 -0.44 -5.29
N LYS A 132 15.81 -1.30 -4.60
CA LYS A 132 15.60 -1.54 -3.17
C LYS A 132 15.65 -0.25 -2.34
N LYS A 133 16.59 0.65 -2.63
CA LYS A 133 16.65 1.95 -1.94
C LYS A 133 15.50 2.88 -2.29
N ILE A 134 15.09 2.94 -3.57
CA ILE A 134 13.94 3.75 -4.02
C ILE A 134 12.65 3.31 -3.30
N PHE A 135 12.47 2.02 -3.08
CA PHE A 135 11.30 1.43 -2.44
C PHE A 135 11.54 1.02 -0.97
N TYR A 136 12.49 1.66 -0.28
CA TYR A 136 12.78 1.52 1.15
C TYR A 136 13.14 0.10 1.61
N GLY A 137 13.41 -0.83 0.71
CA GLY A 137 13.80 -2.21 1.01
C GLY A 137 12.73 -3.06 1.70
N VAL A 138 11.46 -2.65 1.62
CA VAL A 138 10.35 -3.42 2.19
C VAL A 138 10.12 -4.72 1.41
N THR A 139 9.74 -5.78 2.13
CA THR A 139 9.52 -7.13 1.56
C THR A 139 8.05 -7.45 1.31
N TYR A 140 7.17 -6.51 1.58
CA TYR A 140 5.72 -6.59 1.33
C TYR A 140 5.31 -5.62 0.22
N SER A 141 4.08 -5.78 -0.28
CA SER A 141 3.51 -4.87 -1.28
C SER A 141 3.16 -3.53 -0.64
N ASP A 142 3.88 -2.49 -1.02
CA ASP A 142 3.70 -1.10 -0.53
C ASP A 142 3.33 -0.20 -1.70
N TYR A 143 2.10 0.35 -1.69
CA TYR A 143 1.56 1.17 -2.76
C TYR A 143 1.16 2.54 -2.23
N LEU A 144 1.67 3.60 -2.83
CA LEU A 144 1.27 4.98 -2.54
C LEU A 144 0.34 5.51 -3.64
N PHE A 145 -0.91 5.80 -3.28
CA PHE A 145 -1.88 6.44 -4.15
C PHE A 145 -1.98 7.93 -3.81
N SER A 146 -1.45 8.78 -4.69
CA SER A 146 -1.54 10.23 -4.55
C SER A 146 -2.70 10.77 -5.37
N LEU A 147 -3.74 11.24 -4.68
CA LEU A 147 -4.90 11.89 -5.31
C LEU A 147 -4.97 13.35 -4.87
N PRO A 148 -5.51 14.23 -5.74
CA PRO A 148 -5.74 15.63 -5.38
C PRO A 148 -6.61 15.77 -4.11
N MET A 149 -6.48 16.90 -3.43
CA MET A 149 -7.35 17.23 -2.30
C MET A 149 -8.82 17.22 -2.78
N GLY A 150 -9.71 16.68 -1.96
CA GLY A 150 -11.13 16.56 -2.32
C GLY A 150 -11.48 15.48 -3.35
N ALA A 151 -10.51 14.69 -3.84
CA ALA A 151 -10.77 13.59 -4.78
C ALA A 151 -11.43 12.35 -4.15
N GLY A 152 -11.73 12.37 -2.85
CA GLY A 152 -12.40 11.27 -2.17
C GLY A 152 -11.46 10.11 -1.80
N LYS A 153 -10.31 10.39 -1.18
CA LYS A 153 -9.33 9.37 -0.75
C LYS A 153 -9.96 8.29 0.15
N THR A 154 -10.77 8.70 1.13
CA THR A 154 -11.43 7.76 2.06
C THR A 154 -12.45 6.87 1.35
N PHE A 155 -13.17 7.39 0.33
CA PHE A 155 -14.03 6.59 -0.52
C PHE A 155 -13.24 5.57 -1.35
N LEU A 156 -12.07 5.96 -1.86
CA LEU A 156 -11.19 5.05 -2.56
C LEU A 156 -10.67 3.93 -1.65
N MET A 157 -10.32 4.25 -0.39
CA MET A 157 -9.95 3.27 0.62
C MET A 157 -11.08 2.27 0.87
N ALA A 158 -12.32 2.76 1.03
CA ALA A 158 -13.50 1.90 1.14
C ALA A 158 -13.65 1.00 -0.08
N ALA A 159 -13.50 1.55 -1.29
CA ALA A 159 -13.58 0.77 -2.53
C ALA A 159 -12.54 -0.37 -2.55
N PHE A 160 -11.29 -0.11 -2.16
CA PHE A 160 -10.25 -1.15 -2.07
C PHE A 160 -10.61 -2.25 -1.07
N ILE A 161 -11.14 -1.89 0.10
CA ILE A 161 -11.58 -2.85 1.13
C ILE A 161 -12.66 -3.79 0.56
N TYR A 162 -13.71 -3.23 -0.07
CA TYR A 162 -14.78 -4.03 -0.65
C TYR A 162 -14.31 -4.91 -1.81
N ILE A 163 -13.41 -4.40 -2.65
CA ILE A 163 -12.82 -5.15 -3.76
C ILE A 163 -11.95 -6.30 -3.24
N ASP A 164 -11.11 -6.06 -2.24
CA ASP A 164 -10.28 -7.13 -1.64
C ASP A 164 -11.17 -8.22 -1.03
N LEU A 165 -12.19 -7.85 -0.26
CA LEU A 165 -13.13 -8.80 0.33
C LEU A 165 -13.88 -9.61 -0.74
N TYR A 166 -14.27 -8.97 -1.85
CA TYR A 166 -14.92 -9.65 -2.97
C TYR A 166 -14.06 -10.79 -3.52
N PHE A 167 -12.79 -10.53 -3.80
CA PHE A 167 -11.90 -11.57 -4.33
C PHE A 167 -11.49 -12.59 -3.27
N ALA A 168 -11.22 -12.15 -2.04
CA ALA A 168 -10.87 -13.04 -0.94
C ALA A 168 -12.00 -14.00 -0.55
N MET A 169 -13.26 -13.58 -0.65
CA MET A 169 -14.41 -14.45 -0.38
C MET A 169 -14.65 -15.46 -1.52
N GLN A 170 -14.32 -15.10 -2.76
CA GLN A 170 -14.40 -16.06 -3.89
C GLN A 170 -13.30 -17.12 -3.83
N ASN A 171 -12.11 -16.75 -3.36
CA ASN A 171 -10.97 -17.64 -3.20
C ASN A 171 -10.20 -17.30 -1.91
N PRO A 172 -10.58 -17.87 -0.76
CA PRO A 172 -9.94 -17.58 0.53
C PRO A 172 -8.44 -17.90 0.61
N ASP A 173 -7.96 -18.79 -0.25
CA ASP A 173 -6.53 -19.16 -0.31
C ASP A 173 -5.70 -18.20 -1.16
N ASP A 174 -6.33 -17.25 -1.85
CA ASP A 174 -5.64 -16.25 -2.65
C ASP A 174 -5.05 -15.15 -1.77
N SER A 175 -3.78 -15.29 -1.44
CA SER A 175 -3.05 -14.35 -0.59
C SER A 175 -2.84 -12.95 -1.20
N ARG A 176 -3.20 -12.75 -2.46
CA ARG A 176 -3.12 -11.43 -3.10
C ARG A 176 -4.14 -10.45 -2.56
N PHE A 177 -5.27 -10.94 -2.02
CA PHE A 177 -6.36 -10.13 -1.54
C PHE A 177 -6.51 -10.24 -0.03
N ALA A 178 -6.70 -9.10 0.62
CA ALA A 178 -6.82 -9.05 2.07
C ALA A 178 -8.21 -9.46 2.55
N ARG A 179 -8.25 -10.10 3.73
CA ARG A 179 -9.49 -10.44 4.43
C ARG A 179 -9.77 -9.53 5.60
N ASN A 180 -8.72 -8.91 6.16
CA ASN A 180 -8.81 -8.04 7.32
C ASN A 180 -7.99 -6.76 7.11
N PHE A 181 -8.41 -5.68 7.73
CA PHE A 181 -7.91 -4.34 7.44
C PHE A 181 -7.62 -3.56 8.71
N ILE A 182 -6.46 -2.92 8.76
CA ILE A 182 -6.12 -1.92 9.76
C ILE A 182 -5.95 -0.57 9.09
N ILE A 183 -6.65 0.44 9.59
CA ILE A 183 -6.52 1.82 9.15
C ILE A 183 -5.78 2.60 10.21
N LEU A 184 -4.63 3.16 9.84
CA LEU A 184 -3.81 4.01 10.69
C LEU A 184 -4.16 5.46 10.40
N ALA A 185 -4.88 6.09 11.32
CA ALA A 185 -5.19 7.51 11.24
C ALA A 185 -3.99 8.36 11.70
N PRO A 186 -3.84 9.59 11.18
CA PRO A 186 -2.73 10.48 11.55
C PRO A 186 -2.71 10.77 13.05
N SER A 187 -1.50 10.88 13.58
CA SER A 187 -1.23 11.27 14.96
C SER A 187 -1.78 12.68 15.25
N GLY A 188 -2.33 12.87 16.45
CA GLY A 188 -2.84 14.18 16.91
C GLY A 188 -4.27 14.53 16.49
N LEU A 189 -4.91 13.77 15.62
CA LEU A 189 -6.28 14.02 15.16
C LEU A 189 -7.26 12.96 15.72
N LYS A 190 -7.53 13.02 17.04
CA LYS A 190 -8.60 12.19 17.64
C LYS A 190 -9.95 12.34 16.93
N THR A 191 -10.15 13.46 16.24
CA THR A 191 -11.34 13.77 15.45
C THR A 191 -11.38 13.12 14.08
N SER A 192 -10.28 12.53 13.56
CA SER A 192 -10.22 11.94 12.22
C SER A 192 -10.56 10.46 12.19
N VAL A 193 -10.30 9.72 13.28
CA VAL A 193 -10.51 8.26 13.36
C VAL A 193 -11.97 7.88 13.11
N ILE A 194 -12.90 8.54 13.83
CA ILE A 194 -14.33 8.25 13.74
C ILE A 194 -14.91 8.64 12.38
N PRO A 195 -14.65 9.85 11.81
CA PRO A 195 -15.13 10.22 10.49
C PRO A 195 -14.63 9.28 9.37
N SER A 196 -13.36 8.90 9.40
CA SER A 196 -12.82 7.96 8.42
C SER A 196 -13.51 6.60 8.49
N LEU A 197 -13.69 6.06 9.70
CA LEU A 197 -14.41 4.81 9.90
C LEU A 197 -15.86 4.93 9.44
N ARG A 198 -16.55 6.01 9.80
CA ARG A 198 -17.95 6.26 9.39
C ARG A 198 -18.08 6.28 7.87
N THR A 199 -17.18 6.95 7.17
CA THR A 199 -17.19 6.98 5.70
C THR A 199 -17.13 5.57 5.11
N ILE A 200 -16.32 4.67 5.68
CA ILE A 200 -16.21 3.29 5.21
C ILE A 200 -17.49 2.50 5.55
N GLN A 201 -18.05 2.69 6.74
CA GLN A 201 -19.31 2.05 7.16
C GLN A 201 -20.49 2.48 6.28
N GLU A 202 -20.56 3.75 5.93
CA GLU A 202 -21.65 4.34 5.12
C GLU A 202 -21.44 4.13 3.62
N PHE A 203 -20.24 3.74 3.18
CA PHE A 203 -19.94 3.50 1.77
C PHE A 203 -20.96 2.54 1.14
N ASN A 204 -21.45 2.90 -0.02
CA ASN A 204 -22.33 2.03 -0.78
C ASN A 204 -21.51 1.08 -1.66
N PRO A 205 -21.41 -0.20 -1.31
CA PRO A 205 -20.61 -1.16 -2.08
C PRO A 205 -21.15 -1.40 -3.50
N ALA A 206 -22.42 -1.07 -3.77
CA ALA A 206 -22.97 -1.14 -5.12
C ALA A 206 -22.32 -0.17 -6.12
N TRP A 207 -21.50 0.77 -5.66
CA TRP A 207 -20.67 1.59 -6.55
C TRP A 207 -19.52 0.81 -7.19
N VAL A 208 -19.08 -0.26 -6.55
CA VAL A 208 -17.92 -1.05 -6.99
C VAL A 208 -18.23 -2.52 -7.27
N LEU A 209 -19.31 -3.06 -6.72
CA LEU A 209 -19.69 -4.47 -6.84
C LEU A 209 -21.17 -4.60 -7.20
N PRO A 210 -21.55 -5.55 -8.07
CA PRO A 210 -22.95 -5.78 -8.38
C PRO A 210 -23.71 -6.42 -7.20
N GLU A 211 -25.03 -6.15 -7.13
CA GLU A 211 -25.92 -6.85 -6.22
C GLU A 211 -26.16 -8.29 -6.70
N PRO A 212 -26.40 -9.26 -5.81
CA PRO A 212 -26.52 -9.16 -4.34
C PRO A 212 -25.19 -9.17 -3.58
N THR A 213 -24.05 -9.37 -4.27
CA THR A 213 -22.74 -9.55 -3.67
C THR A 213 -22.31 -8.33 -2.83
N ALA A 214 -22.61 -7.13 -3.30
CA ALA A 214 -22.32 -5.89 -2.57
C ALA A 214 -22.95 -5.91 -1.16
N SER A 215 -24.24 -6.24 -1.06
CA SER A 215 -24.97 -6.31 0.20
C SER A 215 -24.52 -7.48 1.08
N GLU A 216 -24.12 -8.60 0.51
CA GLU A 216 -23.63 -9.77 1.23
C GLU A 216 -22.30 -9.46 1.92
N ILE A 217 -21.36 -8.84 1.21
CA ILE A 217 -20.08 -8.42 1.79
C ILE A 217 -20.30 -7.41 2.91
N LYS A 218 -21.13 -6.39 2.67
CA LYS A 218 -21.43 -5.36 3.68
C LYS A 218 -21.95 -5.94 5.00
N ARG A 219 -22.79 -6.98 4.95
CA ARG A 219 -23.33 -7.63 6.14
C ARG A 219 -22.28 -8.42 6.93
N GLN A 220 -21.20 -8.84 6.29
CA GLN A 220 -20.12 -9.60 6.94
C GLN A 220 -19.04 -8.71 7.55
N MET A 221 -19.05 -7.41 7.25
CA MET A 221 -18.03 -6.50 7.77
C MET A 221 -18.22 -6.22 9.26
N ILE A 222 -17.10 -6.25 9.96
CA ILE A 222 -16.99 -5.97 11.40
C ILE A 222 -16.15 -4.72 11.56
N PHE A 223 -16.65 -3.74 12.32
CA PHE A 223 -15.95 -2.47 12.53
C PHE A 223 -15.53 -2.30 13.97
N GLU A 224 -14.22 -2.01 14.19
CA GLU A 224 -13.64 -1.80 15.50
C GLU A 224 -12.84 -0.49 15.57
N VAL A 225 -12.99 0.22 16.68
CA VAL A 225 -12.16 1.38 17.01
C VAL A 225 -11.19 0.99 18.12
N LEU A 226 -9.89 1.00 17.81
CA LEU A 226 -8.81 0.60 18.70
C LEU A 226 -8.04 1.86 19.20
N ASP A 227 -8.78 2.81 19.79
CA ASP A 227 -8.21 4.08 20.25
C ASP A 227 -8.49 4.36 21.75
N GLU A 228 -8.81 3.32 22.50
CA GLU A 228 -9.03 3.49 23.93
C GLU A 228 -7.73 3.68 24.70
N ASN A 229 -7.77 4.60 25.66
CA ASN A 229 -6.70 4.80 26.63
C ASN A 229 -7.02 4.03 27.91
N LYS A 230 -5.98 3.44 28.51
CA LYS A 230 -6.10 2.83 29.82
C LYS A 230 -6.49 3.89 30.86
N SER A 231 -7.55 3.65 31.60
CA SER A 231 -7.97 4.56 32.67
C SER A 231 -6.95 4.53 33.81
N ALA A 232 -6.43 5.67 34.22
CA ALA A 232 -5.47 5.83 35.31
C ALA A 232 -5.97 5.28 36.68
N LYS A 233 -7.27 5.02 36.81
CA LYS A 233 -7.90 4.51 38.04
C LYS A 233 -7.96 2.98 38.15
N LYS A 234 -7.53 2.25 37.12
CA LYS A 234 -7.57 0.78 37.16
C LYS A 234 -6.17 0.22 37.45
N SER A 235 -6.10 -0.75 38.35
CA SER A 235 -4.87 -1.38 38.83
C SER A 235 -3.98 -1.86 37.66
N ASN A 236 -2.65 -2.01 37.91
CA ASN A 236 -1.65 -2.51 36.92
C ASN A 236 -1.96 -3.90 36.31
N ARG A 237 -3.05 -4.57 36.74
CA ARG A 237 -3.55 -5.84 36.20
C ARG A 237 -4.60 -5.69 35.08
N THR A 238 -5.02 -4.48 34.73
CA THR A 238 -6.05 -4.31 33.70
C THR A 238 -5.42 -4.52 32.32
N LYS A 239 -5.97 -5.49 31.58
CA LYS A 239 -5.58 -5.80 30.20
C LYS A 239 -5.78 -4.57 29.30
N ASN A 240 -4.94 -4.43 28.27
CA ASN A 240 -5.08 -3.39 27.24
C ASN A 240 -6.49 -3.46 26.61
N PRO A 241 -7.30 -2.41 26.68
CA PRO A 241 -8.69 -2.44 26.19
C PRO A 241 -8.77 -2.68 24.67
N ASN A 242 -7.81 -2.19 23.90
CA ASN A 242 -7.77 -2.38 22.45
C ASN A 242 -7.46 -3.84 22.09
N VAL A 243 -6.57 -4.49 22.84
CA VAL A 243 -6.29 -5.93 22.71
C VAL A 243 -7.51 -6.76 23.10
N GLN A 244 -8.26 -6.36 24.14
CA GLN A 244 -9.48 -7.06 24.51
C GLN A 244 -10.53 -7.04 23.39
N LYS A 245 -10.68 -5.91 22.70
CA LYS A 245 -11.58 -5.82 21.54
C LYS A 245 -11.17 -6.79 20.42
N LEU A 246 -9.89 -6.82 20.06
CA LEU A 246 -9.41 -7.78 19.06
C LEU A 246 -9.60 -9.23 19.51
N ALA A 247 -9.35 -9.53 20.79
CA ALA A 247 -9.50 -10.87 21.33
C ALA A 247 -10.93 -11.41 21.29
N LEU A 248 -11.96 -10.55 21.22
CA LEU A 248 -13.35 -10.97 21.06
C LEU A 248 -13.61 -11.65 19.70
N HIS A 249 -12.76 -11.41 18.71
CA HIS A 249 -12.91 -11.97 17.36
C HIS A 249 -12.14 -13.28 17.15
N GLN A 250 -11.61 -13.90 18.22
CA GLN A 250 -10.95 -15.21 18.13
C GLN A 250 -11.97 -16.34 17.93
N PRO A 251 -11.62 -17.42 17.21
CA PRO A 251 -10.33 -17.69 16.56
C PRO A 251 -10.13 -16.86 15.28
N PHE A 252 -8.86 -16.47 14.98
CA PHE A 252 -8.57 -15.58 13.86
C PHE A 252 -8.44 -16.29 12.50
N GLU A 253 -8.26 -17.61 12.49
CA GLU A 253 -7.96 -18.37 11.27
C GLU A 253 -9.01 -18.14 10.17
N ASP A 254 -10.28 -18.07 10.56
CA ASP A 254 -11.41 -17.87 9.65
C ASP A 254 -11.93 -16.42 9.63
N LEU A 255 -11.30 -15.52 10.39
CA LEU A 255 -11.76 -14.14 10.49
C LEU A 255 -11.65 -13.43 9.14
N THR A 256 -12.78 -12.91 8.68
CA THR A 256 -12.90 -12.17 7.42
C THR A 256 -13.83 -10.99 7.60
N GLY A 257 -13.44 -9.84 7.06
CA GLY A 257 -14.25 -8.61 7.09
C GLY A 257 -14.00 -7.70 8.28
N LEU A 258 -12.98 -7.96 9.12
CA LEU A 258 -12.61 -7.02 10.18
C LEU A 258 -11.97 -5.77 9.58
N VAL A 259 -12.54 -4.60 9.89
CA VAL A 259 -11.99 -3.28 9.60
C VAL A 259 -11.76 -2.57 10.93
N ALA A 260 -10.53 -2.48 11.36
CA ALA A 260 -10.17 -1.82 12.60
C ALA A 260 -9.44 -0.51 12.33
N VAL A 261 -9.77 0.53 13.08
CA VAL A 261 -9.16 1.85 12.98
C VAL A 261 -8.43 2.18 14.27
N THR A 262 -7.19 2.65 14.14
CA THR A 262 -6.39 3.10 15.30
C THR A 262 -5.53 4.31 14.92
N ASN A 263 -5.05 5.04 15.93
CA ASN A 263 -4.03 6.05 15.71
C ASN A 263 -2.66 5.41 15.51
N ALA A 264 -1.86 5.96 14.59
CA ALA A 264 -0.50 5.50 14.35
C ALA A 264 0.36 5.47 15.63
N GLU A 265 0.16 6.44 16.53
CA GLU A 265 0.84 6.50 17.84
C GLU A 265 0.59 5.29 18.73
N LYS A 266 -0.55 4.60 18.59
CA LYS A 266 -0.88 3.41 19.40
C LYS A 266 -0.05 2.18 19.00
N VAL A 267 0.55 2.21 17.82
CA VAL A 267 1.38 1.12 17.29
C VAL A 267 2.85 1.50 17.12
N ILE A 268 3.21 2.79 17.25
CA ILE A 268 4.60 3.28 17.27
C ILE A 268 5.11 3.27 18.71
N LEU A 269 6.37 2.87 18.91
CA LEU A 269 7.02 2.89 20.22
C LEU A 269 7.53 4.29 20.58
N ASP A 270 7.17 4.77 21.78
CA ASP A 270 7.68 6.04 22.32
C ASP A 270 9.19 6.02 22.54
N GLY A 271 9.78 4.87 22.90
CA GLY A 271 11.21 4.71 23.12
C GLY A 271 12.08 5.04 21.91
N LEU A 272 11.54 4.88 20.68
CA LEU A 272 12.23 5.28 19.44
C LEU A 272 12.21 6.81 19.22
N VAL A 273 11.24 7.52 19.83
CA VAL A 273 11.12 8.98 19.73
C VAL A 273 12.06 9.71 20.70
N ARG A 274 12.36 9.09 21.85
CA ARG A 274 13.12 9.73 22.95
C ARG A 274 14.62 9.64 22.84
N ALA A 275 15.15 8.67 22.13
CA ALA A 275 16.60 8.61 21.84
C ALA A 275 17.09 9.89 21.13
N GLU A 276 16.17 10.65 20.51
CA GLU A 276 16.44 11.91 19.82
C GLU A 276 16.19 13.17 20.66
N GLN A 277 15.40 13.10 21.76
CA GLN A 277 14.95 14.30 22.52
C GLN A 277 15.44 14.42 23.97
N GLY A 278 16.09 13.41 24.54
CA GLY A 278 16.80 13.51 25.83
C GLY A 278 15.94 13.79 27.08
N GLU A 279 14.65 13.47 27.13
CA GLU A 279 13.76 13.77 28.25
C GLU A 279 13.56 12.63 29.27
N LEU A 280 13.61 13.03 30.55
CA LEU A 280 13.54 12.19 31.76
C LEU A 280 12.09 11.91 32.21
N PHE A 281 11.39 10.90 31.63
CA PHE A 281 10.18 10.33 32.23
C PHE A 281 10.04 8.84 31.89
N GLU A 282 10.73 7.97 32.62
CA GLU A 282 10.85 6.54 32.29
C GLU A 282 9.60 5.68 32.54
N GLU A 283 8.82 5.87 33.61
CA GLU A 283 7.73 4.95 33.97
C GLU A 283 6.50 5.01 33.03
N SER A 284 6.14 6.18 32.52
CA SER A 284 4.97 6.32 31.61
C SER A 284 5.24 5.80 30.20
N SER A 285 6.50 5.79 29.76
CA SER A 285 6.91 5.34 28.42
C SER A 285 6.95 3.83 28.32
N GLU A 286 7.53 3.12 29.30
CA GLU A 286 7.59 1.67 29.31
C GLU A 286 6.19 1.03 29.28
N THR A 287 5.20 1.66 29.92
CA THR A 287 3.82 1.18 29.87
C THR A 287 3.20 1.36 28.50
N LYS A 288 3.40 2.50 27.84
CA LYS A 288 2.90 2.76 26.48
C LYS A 288 3.57 1.85 25.46
N ASP A 289 4.89 1.67 25.57
CA ASP A 289 5.65 0.78 24.69
C ASP A 289 5.20 -0.68 24.85
N ARG A 290 4.89 -1.12 26.05
CA ARG A 290 4.33 -2.45 26.30
C ARG A 290 2.94 -2.60 25.69
N GLU A 291 2.07 -1.62 25.85
CA GLU A 291 0.71 -1.62 25.26
C GLU A 291 0.75 -1.59 23.73
N ALA A 292 1.66 -0.81 23.14
CA ALA A 292 1.89 -0.79 21.69
C ALA A 292 2.43 -2.13 21.19
N ASN A 293 3.38 -2.75 21.91
CA ASN A 293 3.90 -4.07 21.56
C ASN A 293 2.83 -5.15 21.63
N GLU A 294 1.97 -5.11 22.67
CA GLU A 294 0.88 -6.06 22.82
C GLU A 294 -0.15 -5.91 21.69
N LEU A 295 -0.56 -4.69 21.37
CA LEU A 295 -1.49 -4.42 20.26
C LEU A 295 -0.91 -4.87 18.91
N ARG A 296 0.37 -4.55 18.62
CA ARG A 296 1.06 -5.01 17.41
C ARG A 296 1.10 -6.52 17.28
N TYR A 297 1.39 -7.22 18.37
CA TYR A 297 1.40 -8.68 18.37
C TYR A 297 0.03 -9.27 17.99
N TRP A 298 -1.06 -8.68 18.47
CA TRP A 298 -2.41 -9.13 18.14
C TRP A 298 -2.82 -8.78 16.71
N ILE A 299 -2.47 -7.60 16.24
CA ILE A 299 -2.69 -7.19 14.84
C ILE A 299 -1.95 -8.13 13.88
N GLY A 300 -0.69 -8.47 14.18
CA GLY A 300 0.12 -9.38 13.36
C GLY A 300 -0.39 -10.82 13.30
N LYS A 301 -1.40 -11.19 14.10
CA LYS A 301 -2.07 -12.50 14.02
C LYS A 301 -3.27 -12.51 13.06
N LEU A 302 -3.72 -11.35 12.59
CA LEU A 302 -4.84 -11.27 11.67
C LEU A 302 -4.42 -11.87 10.32
N PRO A 303 -5.18 -12.82 9.78
CA PRO A 303 -4.84 -13.45 8.50
C PRO A 303 -5.07 -12.47 7.35
N GLN A 304 -4.22 -12.54 6.33
CA GLN A 304 -4.30 -11.75 5.10
C GLN A 304 -4.63 -10.28 5.39
N LEU A 305 -3.74 -9.64 6.16
CA LEU A 305 -3.90 -8.28 6.64
C LEU A 305 -3.49 -7.25 5.57
N SER A 306 -4.33 -6.25 5.35
CA SER A 306 -3.97 -5.02 4.64
C SER A 306 -3.93 -3.83 5.60
N VAL A 307 -2.92 -2.98 5.46
CA VAL A 307 -2.75 -1.79 6.29
C VAL A 307 -2.91 -0.54 5.42
N PHE A 308 -3.89 0.30 5.76
CA PHE A 308 -4.08 1.60 5.15
C PHE A 308 -3.53 2.70 6.06
N ILE A 309 -2.73 3.59 5.50
CA ILE A 309 -2.20 4.75 6.21
C ILE A 309 -2.79 5.99 5.54
N ASP A 310 -3.65 6.70 6.26
CA ASP A 310 -4.26 7.94 5.77
C ASP A 310 -3.30 9.12 6.01
N GLU A 311 -3.30 10.10 5.09
CA GLU A 311 -2.54 11.35 5.20
C GLU A 311 -1.01 11.15 5.41
N VAL A 312 -0.39 10.21 4.69
CA VAL A 312 1.06 9.86 4.80
C VAL A 312 1.99 11.08 4.68
N HIS A 313 1.58 12.15 3.99
CA HIS A 313 2.39 13.35 3.79
C HIS A 313 2.67 14.16 5.08
N HIS A 314 1.96 13.88 6.17
CA HIS A 314 2.25 14.46 7.48
C HIS A 314 3.27 13.67 8.31
N ALA A 315 3.79 12.57 7.79
CA ALA A 315 4.57 11.59 8.54
C ALA A 315 6.04 11.50 8.09
N THR A 316 6.73 12.63 7.87
CA THR A 316 8.10 12.65 7.31
C THR A 316 9.12 11.80 8.07
N ASP A 317 9.11 11.79 9.42
CA ASP A 317 9.98 10.92 10.24
C ASP A 317 9.23 9.68 10.79
N GLY A 318 7.91 9.78 10.98
CA GLY A 318 7.04 8.69 11.37
C GLY A 318 6.88 7.61 10.30
N ASP A 319 7.11 7.95 9.04
CA ASP A 319 6.93 7.05 7.89
C ASP A 319 7.89 5.85 7.93
N ILE A 320 9.17 6.08 8.26
CA ILE A 320 10.17 5.02 8.41
C ILE A 320 9.81 4.11 9.60
N LYS A 321 9.33 4.70 10.70
CA LYS A 321 8.94 3.96 11.91
C LYS A 321 7.67 3.13 11.64
N LEU A 322 6.67 3.69 10.96
CA LEU A 322 5.47 2.96 10.55
C LEU A 322 5.81 1.80 9.60
N ARG A 323 6.65 2.01 8.60
CA ARG A 323 7.10 0.93 7.71
C ARG A 323 7.80 -0.18 8.45
N SER A 324 8.63 0.15 9.46
CA SER A 324 9.28 -0.87 10.30
C SER A 324 8.29 -1.68 11.14
N VAL A 325 7.17 -1.07 11.55
CA VAL A 325 6.08 -1.78 12.25
C VAL A 325 5.32 -2.69 11.29
N VAL A 326 4.91 -2.18 10.14
CA VAL A 326 4.18 -2.96 9.10
C VAL A 326 5.02 -4.12 8.60
N ASN A 327 6.33 -3.94 8.46
CA ASN A 327 7.26 -5.01 8.01
C ASN A 327 7.38 -6.18 9.01
N ARG A 328 6.83 -6.05 10.22
CA ARG A 328 6.77 -7.11 11.23
C ARG A 328 5.43 -7.83 11.27
N TRP A 329 4.44 -7.30 10.60
CA TRP A 329 3.09 -7.89 10.43
C TRP A 329 3.03 -8.75 9.19
#